data_9c4c6a6c6694a857cddd90c6cf8f4d7a
#
_entry.id   9c4c6a6c6694a857cddd90c6cf8f4d7a
#
_cell.length_a   1.000
_cell.length_b   1.000
_cell.length_c   1.000
_cell.angle_alpha   90.00
_cell.angle_beta   90.00
_cell.angle_gamma   90.00
#
_symmetry.space_group_name_H-M   'P 1'
#
loop_
_entity.id
_entity.type
_entity.pdbx_description
1 polymer ?
#
loop_
_entity_poly.entity_id
_entity_poly.type
_entity_poly.pdbx_seq_one_letter_code
_entity_poly.pdbx_strand_id
1 'polypeptide(L)'
;MATAVADRFYTSTVGKKAVMAISGCVLFLFVLGHLIGNLQIYEGPEKLNRYAVFLRSLPALLWTVRVVLLVMLVLHIWSSVQLALRNLEARPIGYIKKKATESSYASRTMYWSGPIILAFVIYHLLDFTFGTVNPHFVVGDVYSNVVASFSVIPVSAFYIFAMLLLGMHLYHGLWSMFQSLGFYHPRYTLALKRVAAVVAILIAAGNISIPVAVMAGVVR
;
A
#
# COMPACT_ATOMS: atom_id res chain seq x y z
N MET A 1 33.33 14.75 6.42
CA MET A 1 32.59 15.46 5.34
C MET A 1 31.37 14.71 4.85
N ALA A 2 31.46 13.41 4.52
CA ALA A 2 30.31 12.62 4.02
C ALA A 2 29.12 12.55 5.01
N THR A 3 29.36 12.36 6.30
CA THR A 3 28.33 12.34 7.35
C THR A 3 27.57 13.66 7.45
N ALA A 4 28.26 14.81 7.40
CA ALA A 4 27.63 16.13 7.46
C ALA A 4 26.75 16.44 6.24
N VAL A 5 27.08 15.91 5.06
CA VAL A 5 26.27 16.05 3.84
C VAL A 5 25.03 15.16 3.95
N ALA A 6 25.16 13.90 4.40
CA ALA A 6 24.05 12.99 4.61
C ALA A 6 23.07 13.53 5.66
N ASP A 7 23.56 14.05 6.77
CA ASP A 7 22.73 14.67 7.82
C ASP A 7 21.97 15.89 7.30
N ARG A 8 22.63 16.76 6.54
CA ARG A 8 21.99 17.93 5.90
C ARG A 8 20.94 17.51 4.89
N PHE A 9 21.18 16.46 4.11
CA PHE A 9 20.22 15.95 3.13
C PHE A 9 18.98 15.41 3.83
N TYR A 10 19.13 14.49 4.80
CA TYR A 10 17.98 13.89 5.49
C TYR A 10 17.22 14.89 6.38
N THR A 11 17.89 15.88 6.96
CA THR A 11 17.22 16.95 7.71
C THR A 11 16.47 17.92 6.82
N SER A 12 16.73 17.98 5.52
CA SER A 12 16.00 18.82 4.57
C SER A 12 14.60 18.25 4.24
N THR A 13 13.66 19.13 3.87
CA THR A 13 12.34 18.72 3.38
C THR A 13 12.43 17.91 2.08
N VAL A 14 13.40 18.25 1.22
CA VAL A 14 13.63 17.52 -0.05
C VAL A 14 14.13 16.11 0.23
N GLY A 15 15.09 15.94 1.13
CA GLY A 15 15.60 14.63 1.52
C GLY A 15 14.50 13.70 2.09
N LYS A 16 13.65 14.25 2.99
CA LYS A 16 12.51 13.49 3.53
C LYS A 16 11.50 13.08 2.44
N LYS A 17 11.21 13.96 1.48
CA LYS A 17 10.36 13.64 0.33
C LYS A 17 10.98 12.57 -0.55
N ALA A 18 12.30 12.60 -0.77
CA ALA A 18 13.01 11.57 -1.53
C ALA A 18 12.95 10.21 -0.83
N VAL A 19 13.21 10.14 0.49
CA VAL A 19 13.07 8.90 1.27
C VAL A 19 11.65 8.36 1.22
N MET A 20 10.65 9.23 1.39
CA MET A 20 9.24 8.84 1.30
C MET A 20 8.88 8.31 -0.11
N ALA A 21 9.39 8.94 -1.17
CA ALA A 21 9.13 8.52 -2.54
C ALA A 21 9.79 7.17 -2.88
N ILE A 22 11.04 6.97 -2.49
CA ILE A 22 11.79 5.72 -2.75
C ILE A 22 11.16 4.56 -1.95
N SER A 23 10.90 4.76 -0.67
CA SER A 23 10.25 3.74 0.16
C SER A 23 8.85 3.41 -0.35
N GLY A 24 8.08 4.42 -0.74
CA GLY A 24 6.77 4.24 -1.35
C GLY A 24 6.82 3.48 -2.68
N CYS A 25 7.86 3.69 -3.50
CA CYS A 25 8.08 2.95 -4.74
C CYS A 25 8.29 1.45 -4.48
N VAL A 26 9.13 1.10 -3.50
CA VAL A 26 9.37 -0.30 -3.12
C VAL A 26 8.09 -0.96 -2.61
N LEU A 27 7.34 -0.29 -1.75
CA LEU A 27 6.05 -0.78 -1.25
C LEU A 27 5.02 -0.95 -2.37
N PHE A 28 4.96 -0.02 -3.31
CA PHE A 28 4.10 -0.11 -4.49
C PHE A 28 4.42 -1.32 -5.36
N LEU A 29 5.70 -1.54 -5.67
CA LEU A 29 6.13 -2.70 -6.47
C LEU A 29 5.78 -4.02 -5.78
N PHE A 30 5.90 -4.07 -4.45
CA PHE A 30 5.45 -5.23 -3.69
C PHE A 30 3.93 -5.42 -3.79
N VAL A 31 3.12 -4.38 -3.62
CA VAL A 31 1.64 -4.47 -3.72
C VAL A 31 1.23 -4.97 -5.11
N LEU A 32 1.89 -4.51 -6.16
CA LEU A 32 1.64 -4.97 -7.52
C LEU A 32 1.98 -6.47 -7.69
N GLY A 33 3.17 -6.89 -7.28
CA GLY A 33 3.58 -8.30 -7.34
C GLY A 33 2.71 -9.19 -6.45
N HIS A 34 2.31 -8.71 -5.28
CA HIS A 34 1.43 -9.40 -4.35
C HIS A 34 0.04 -9.62 -4.95
N LEU A 35 -0.53 -8.59 -5.59
CA LEU A 35 -1.78 -8.73 -6.34
C LEU A 35 -1.68 -9.80 -7.44
N ILE A 36 -0.63 -9.75 -8.28
CA ILE A 36 -0.43 -10.71 -9.37
C ILE A 36 -0.36 -12.15 -8.80
N GLY A 37 0.35 -12.34 -7.69
CA GLY A 37 0.39 -13.63 -6.98
C GLY A 37 -0.98 -14.08 -6.48
N ASN A 38 -1.74 -13.17 -5.87
CA ASN A 38 -3.06 -13.50 -5.30
C ASN A 38 -4.13 -13.76 -6.36
N LEU A 39 -4.04 -13.16 -7.55
CA LEU A 39 -4.97 -13.43 -8.65
C LEU A 39 -4.93 -14.88 -9.13
N GLN A 40 -3.90 -15.66 -8.78
CA GLN A 40 -3.88 -17.12 -9.04
C GLN A 40 -4.98 -17.86 -8.29
N ILE A 41 -5.70 -17.23 -7.35
CA ILE A 41 -6.87 -17.80 -6.68
C ILE A 41 -7.97 -18.21 -7.69
N TYR A 42 -8.07 -17.50 -8.81
CA TYR A 42 -9.03 -17.81 -9.88
C TYR A 42 -8.65 -19.03 -10.69
N GLU A 43 -7.41 -19.52 -10.58
CA GLU A 43 -6.95 -20.77 -11.20
C GLU A 43 -7.16 -21.99 -10.28
N GLY A 44 -7.72 -21.76 -9.08
CA GLY A 44 -8.10 -22.81 -8.12
C GLY A 44 -7.06 -23.07 -7.01
N PRO A 45 -7.44 -23.97 -6.05
CA PRO A 45 -6.65 -24.20 -4.83
C PRO A 45 -5.26 -24.76 -5.12
N GLU A 46 -5.14 -25.65 -6.08
CA GLU A 46 -3.87 -26.28 -6.42
C GLU A 46 -2.83 -25.25 -6.88
N LYS A 47 -3.24 -24.30 -7.73
CA LYS A 47 -2.35 -23.29 -8.28
C LYS A 47 -1.85 -22.32 -7.22
N LEU A 48 -2.76 -21.75 -6.42
CA LEU A 48 -2.42 -20.78 -5.39
C LEU A 48 -1.56 -21.43 -4.28
N ASN A 49 -1.91 -22.64 -3.84
CA ASN A 49 -1.15 -23.34 -2.82
C ASN A 49 0.24 -23.75 -3.30
N ARG A 50 0.37 -24.20 -4.56
CA ARG A 50 1.68 -24.49 -5.18
C ARG A 50 2.57 -23.25 -5.25
N TYR A 51 2.01 -22.10 -5.61
CA TYR A 51 2.73 -20.82 -5.60
C TYR A 51 3.22 -20.45 -4.18
N ALA A 52 2.38 -20.64 -3.17
CA ALA A 52 2.77 -20.41 -1.78
C ALA A 52 3.88 -21.35 -1.31
N VAL A 53 3.83 -22.62 -1.69
CA VAL A 53 4.90 -23.61 -1.41
C VAL A 53 6.20 -23.19 -2.11
N PHE A 54 6.14 -22.78 -3.37
CA PHE A 54 7.30 -22.28 -4.10
C PHE A 54 7.96 -21.09 -3.38
N LEU A 55 7.20 -20.10 -2.94
CA LEU A 55 7.78 -18.96 -2.20
C LEU A 55 8.42 -19.40 -0.87
N ARG A 56 7.83 -20.37 -0.17
CA ARG A 56 8.38 -20.91 1.07
C ARG A 56 9.64 -21.77 0.87
N SER A 57 9.81 -22.35 -0.32
CA SER A 57 11.02 -23.12 -0.67
C SER A 57 12.26 -22.24 -0.86
N LEU A 58 12.08 -20.92 -0.89
CA LEU A 58 13.13 -19.89 -1.04
C LEU A 58 13.26 -19.05 0.25
N PRO A 59 13.64 -19.63 1.40
CA PRO A 59 13.57 -18.95 2.70
C PRO A 59 14.46 -17.70 2.78
N ALA A 60 15.64 -17.72 2.18
CA ALA A 60 16.54 -16.56 2.16
C ALA A 60 15.90 -15.37 1.42
N LEU A 61 15.30 -15.61 0.23
CA LEU A 61 14.60 -14.58 -0.53
C LEU A 61 13.38 -14.07 0.24
N LEU A 62 12.57 -14.97 0.79
CA LEU A 62 11.36 -14.62 1.52
C LEU A 62 11.66 -13.72 2.73
N TRP A 63 12.67 -14.05 3.52
CA TRP A 63 13.06 -13.24 4.67
C TRP A 63 13.70 -11.90 4.26
N THR A 64 14.52 -11.90 3.20
CA THR A 64 15.07 -10.66 2.66
C THR A 64 13.94 -9.70 2.25
N VAL A 65 12.94 -10.17 1.51
CA VAL A 65 11.79 -9.36 1.11
C VAL A 65 11.03 -8.85 2.33
N ARG A 66 10.75 -9.69 3.33
CA ARG A 66 10.07 -9.29 4.57
C ARG A 66 10.81 -8.19 5.33
N VAL A 67 12.13 -8.33 5.49
CA VAL A 67 12.95 -7.33 6.19
C VAL A 67 12.99 -6.03 5.39
N VAL A 68 13.20 -6.10 4.08
CA VAL A 68 13.18 -4.91 3.21
C VAL A 68 11.85 -4.19 3.31
N LEU A 69 10.72 -4.91 3.22
CA LEU A 69 9.39 -4.32 3.33
C LEU A 69 9.15 -3.66 4.68
N LEU A 70 9.57 -4.30 5.77
CA LEU A 70 9.45 -3.71 7.10
C LEU A 70 10.25 -2.41 7.22
N VAL A 71 11.49 -2.41 6.76
CA VAL A 71 12.35 -1.21 6.76
C VAL A 71 11.74 -0.11 5.91
N MET A 72 11.28 -0.44 4.69
CA MET A 72 10.65 0.53 3.79
C MET A 72 9.34 1.09 4.35
N LEU A 73 8.53 0.26 5.01
CA LEU A 73 7.31 0.70 5.68
C LEU A 73 7.62 1.69 6.80
N VAL A 74 8.60 1.37 7.66
CA VAL A 74 9.03 2.26 8.75
C VAL A 74 9.55 3.59 8.20
N LEU A 75 10.40 3.56 7.19
CA LEU A 75 10.94 4.77 6.55
C LEU A 75 9.84 5.62 5.90
N HIS A 76 8.87 4.97 5.24
CA HIS A 76 7.73 5.63 4.61
C HIS A 76 6.87 6.37 5.64
N ILE A 77 6.46 5.67 6.71
CA ILE A 77 5.65 6.26 7.79
C ILE A 77 6.43 7.35 8.51
N TRP A 78 7.67 7.10 8.88
CA TRP A 78 8.51 8.06 9.59
C TRP A 78 8.68 9.36 8.81
N SER A 79 9.02 9.25 7.51
CA SER A 79 9.18 10.42 6.64
C SER A 79 7.86 11.18 6.46
N SER A 80 6.72 10.46 6.34
CA SER A 80 5.40 11.10 6.19
C SER A 80 4.98 11.86 7.45
N VAL A 81 5.19 11.28 8.63
CA VAL A 81 4.90 11.93 9.93
C VAL A 81 5.75 13.20 10.09
N GLN A 82 7.07 13.10 9.83
CA GLN A 82 7.94 14.28 9.93
C GLN A 82 7.57 15.40 8.96
N LEU A 83 7.14 15.06 7.73
CA LEU A 83 6.68 16.06 6.78
C LEU A 83 5.35 16.67 7.21
N ALA A 84 4.45 15.87 7.79
CA ALA A 84 3.19 16.36 8.33
C ALA A 84 3.41 17.35 9.47
N LEU A 85 4.27 17.01 10.43
CA LEU A 85 4.61 17.89 11.57
C LEU A 85 5.22 19.21 11.09
N ARG A 86 6.17 19.16 10.15
CA ARG A 86 6.75 20.37 9.56
C ARG A 86 5.75 21.25 8.84
N ASN A 87 4.77 20.64 8.16
CA ASN A 87 3.71 21.41 7.50
C ASN A 87 2.80 22.12 8.51
N LEU A 88 2.57 21.52 9.68
CA LEU A 88 1.84 22.16 10.77
C LEU A 88 2.64 23.31 11.40
N GLU A 89 3.91 23.09 11.69
CA GLU A 89 4.81 24.11 12.23
C GLU A 89 4.96 25.31 11.29
N ALA A 90 5.10 25.06 9.98
CA ALA A 90 5.23 26.12 8.97
C ALA A 90 3.95 26.97 8.82
N ARG A 91 2.84 26.55 9.40
CA ARG A 91 1.56 27.27 9.31
C ARG A 91 0.79 27.25 10.63
N PRO A 92 1.19 28.05 11.61
CA PRO A 92 0.57 28.09 12.93
C PRO A 92 -0.85 28.69 12.90
N ILE A 93 -1.18 29.52 11.89
CA ILE A 93 -2.49 30.14 11.73
C ILE A 93 -3.19 29.51 10.52
N GLY A 94 -4.38 28.97 10.74
CA GLY A 94 -5.21 28.37 9.69
C GLY A 94 -5.81 29.42 8.74
N TYR A 95 -6.30 28.94 7.58
CA TYR A 95 -7.04 29.82 6.66
C TYR A 95 -8.44 30.16 7.20
N ILE A 96 -8.79 31.44 7.15
CA ILE A 96 -10.16 31.91 7.44
C ILE A 96 -11.15 31.41 6.36
N LYS A 97 -10.73 31.44 5.09
CA LYS A 97 -11.47 30.84 3.97
C LYS A 97 -10.58 29.81 3.27
N LYS A 98 -10.96 28.53 3.32
CA LYS A 98 -10.23 27.43 2.72
C LYS A 98 -10.84 27.05 1.37
N LYS A 99 -10.18 27.46 0.27
CA LYS A 99 -10.52 27.00 -1.08
C LYS A 99 -9.38 26.11 -1.58
N ALA A 100 -9.68 24.85 -1.86
CA ALA A 100 -8.70 23.92 -2.41
C ALA A 100 -8.57 24.18 -3.91
N THR A 101 -7.52 24.88 -4.35
CA THR A 101 -7.24 25.18 -5.76
C THR A 101 -6.44 24.08 -6.43
N GLU A 102 -5.43 23.52 -5.74
CA GLU A 102 -4.49 22.54 -6.31
C GLU A 102 -4.53 21.17 -5.60
N SER A 103 -5.06 21.09 -4.38
CA SER A 103 -5.09 19.84 -3.63
C SER A 103 -6.25 18.95 -4.05
N SER A 104 -5.95 17.73 -4.52
CA SER A 104 -6.96 16.71 -4.84
C SER A 104 -7.66 16.18 -3.58
N TYR A 105 -8.83 15.57 -3.73
CA TYR A 105 -9.50 14.87 -2.64
C TYR A 105 -8.58 13.78 -2.04
N ALA A 106 -7.93 12.98 -2.89
CA ALA A 106 -6.98 11.97 -2.47
C ALA A 106 -5.81 12.52 -1.62
N SER A 107 -5.25 13.71 -1.97
CA SER A 107 -4.18 14.32 -1.18
C SER A 107 -4.64 14.75 0.21
N ARG A 108 -5.91 15.18 0.35
CA ARG A 108 -6.48 15.60 1.63
C ARG A 108 -6.81 14.43 2.55
N THR A 109 -7.05 13.26 1.99
CA THR A 109 -7.36 12.04 2.75
C THR A 109 -6.11 11.28 3.20
N MET A 110 -4.89 11.67 2.80
CA MET A 110 -3.64 10.98 3.15
C MET A 110 -3.43 10.85 4.66
N TYR A 111 -3.83 11.86 5.44
CA TYR A 111 -3.72 11.84 6.90
C TYR A 111 -4.58 10.74 7.56
N TRP A 112 -5.66 10.33 6.91
CA TRP A 112 -6.59 9.31 7.40
C TRP A 112 -6.34 7.95 6.73
N SER A 113 -6.12 7.94 5.42
CA SER A 113 -5.89 6.70 4.68
C SER A 113 -4.61 5.99 5.12
N GLY A 114 -3.53 6.74 5.43
CA GLY A 114 -2.27 6.14 5.91
C GLY A 114 -2.44 5.30 7.18
N PRO A 115 -2.93 5.86 8.29
CA PRO A 115 -3.19 5.10 9.52
C PRO A 115 -4.18 3.94 9.35
N ILE A 116 -5.23 4.10 8.55
CA ILE A 116 -6.20 3.02 8.29
C ILE A 116 -5.55 1.88 7.48
N ILE A 117 -4.74 2.21 6.48
CA ILE A 117 -3.99 1.21 5.72
C ILE A 117 -2.99 0.48 6.63
N LEU A 118 -2.32 1.18 7.56
CA LEU A 118 -1.45 0.53 8.54
C LEU A 118 -2.22 -0.44 9.42
N ALA A 119 -3.37 -0.04 9.95
CA ALA A 119 -4.24 -0.92 10.73
C ALA A 119 -4.71 -2.14 9.90
N PHE A 120 -5.04 -1.91 8.62
CA PHE A 120 -5.35 -2.98 7.67
C PHE A 120 -4.18 -3.93 7.47
N VAL A 121 -2.95 -3.44 7.27
CA VAL A 121 -1.75 -4.29 7.10
C VAL A 121 -1.54 -5.17 8.34
N ILE A 122 -1.70 -4.62 9.54
CA ILE A 122 -1.61 -5.39 10.79
C ILE A 122 -2.67 -6.49 10.81
N TYR A 123 -3.93 -6.14 10.55
CA TYR A 123 -5.02 -7.12 10.50
C TYR A 123 -4.79 -8.20 9.44
N HIS A 124 -4.35 -7.82 8.24
CA HIS A 124 -4.03 -8.73 7.15
C HIS A 124 -2.94 -9.75 7.52
N LEU A 125 -1.90 -9.30 8.24
CA LEU A 125 -0.87 -10.21 8.74
C LEU A 125 -1.40 -11.16 9.83
N LEU A 126 -2.24 -10.67 10.72
CA LEU A 126 -2.88 -11.49 11.75
C LEU A 126 -3.84 -12.52 11.14
N ASP A 127 -4.51 -12.18 10.04
CA ASP A 127 -5.46 -13.05 9.33
C ASP A 127 -4.73 -14.14 8.50
N PHE A 128 -3.81 -13.74 7.60
CA PHE A 128 -3.25 -14.65 6.60
C PHE A 128 -1.80 -15.11 6.86
N THR A 129 -1.07 -14.45 7.76
CA THR A 129 0.31 -14.86 8.09
C THR A 129 0.37 -15.59 9.42
N PHE A 130 -0.27 -15.07 10.44
CA PHE A 130 -0.27 -15.65 11.79
C PHE A 130 -1.50 -16.52 12.08
N GLY A 131 -2.61 -16.29 11.38
CA GLY A 131 -3.86 -17.03 11.57
C GLY A 131 -4.59 -16.73 12.87
N THR A 132 -4.16 -15.73 13.65
CA THR A 132 -4.67 -15.48 15.01
C THR A 132 -6.11 -14.94 15.03
N VAL A 133 -6.55 -14.30 13.96
CA VAL A 133 -7.92 -13.76 13.82
C VAL A 133 -8.78 -14.56 12.85
N ASN A 134 -8.22 -15.59 12.21
CA ASN A 134 -8.93 -16.51 11.33
C ASN A 134 -9.17 -17.85 12.06
N PRO A 135 -10.38 -18.13 12.55
CA PRO A 135 -10.64 -19.33 13.36
C PRO A 135 -10.51 -20.65 12.58
N HIS A 136 -10.53 -20.56 11.24
CA HIS A 136 -10.40 -21.74 10.33
C HIS A 136 -9.02 -21.79 9.66
N PHE A 137 -8.01 -21.11 10.24
CA PHE A 137 -6.69 -21.04 9.64
C PHE A 137 -5.99 -22.43 9.60
N VAL A 138 -5.60 -22.82 8.40
CA VAL A 138 -4.86 -24.07 8.15
C VAL A 138 -3.46 -23.71 7.64
N VAL A 139 -2.43 -24.15 8.36
CA VAL A 139 -1.04 -23.92 7.95
C VAL A 139 -0.77 -24.62 6.61
N GLY A 140 -0.34 -23.85 5.63
CA GLY A 140 0.00 -24.37 4.29
C GLY A 140 -1.12 -24.25 3.26
N ASP A 141 -2.38 -24.15 3.65
CA ASP A 141 -3.52 -24.02 2.75
C ASP A 141 -3.97 -22.55 2.62
N VAL A 142 -3.29 -21.81 1.74
CA VAL A 142 -3.57 -20.39 1.53
C VAL A 142 -4.96 -20.18 0.89
N TYR A 143 -5.36 -21.07 -0.03
CA TYR A 143 -6.64 -20.95 -0.71
C TYR A 143 -7.81 -21.05 0.27
N SER A 144 -7.86 -22.11 1.07
CA SER A 144 -8.93 -22.33 2.04
C SER A 144 -8.95 -21.21 3.10
N ASN A 145 -7.79 -20.70 3.52
CA ASN A 145 -7.72 -19.59 4.46
C ASN A 145 -8.35 -18.31 3.89
N VAL A 146 -8.13 -18.02 2.60
CA VAL A 146 -8.73 -16.85 1.93
C VAL A 146 -10.24 -17.02 1.80
N VAL A 147 -10.69 -18.21 1.40
CA VAL A 147 -12.14 -18.52 1.27
C VAL A 147 -12.82 -18.41 2.64
N ALA A 148 -12.25 -19.02 3.68
CA ALA A 148 -12.81 -18.98 5.03
C ALA A 148 -12.91 -17.54 5.57
N SER A 149 -11.86 -16.74 5.44
CA SER A 149 -11.84 -15.35 5.90
C SER A 149 -12.87 -14.49 5.15
N PHE A 150 -12.90 -14.57 3.81
CA PHE A 150 -13.80 -13.74 3.00
C PHE A 150 -15.24 -14.25 2.92
N SER A 151 -15.54 -15.43 3.42
CA SER A 151 -16.92 -15.88 3.67
C SER A 151 -17.57 -15.10 4.81
N VAL A 152 -16.79 -14.44 5.67
CA VAL A 152 -17.29 -13.60 6.76
C VAL A 152 -17.53 -12.18 6.23
N ILE A 153 -18.80 -11.80 6.04
CA ILE A 153 -19.20 -10.51 5.42
C ILE A 153 -18.51 -9.29 6.05
N PRO A 154 -18.44 -9.10 7.39
CA PRO A 154 -17.73 -7.96 7.98
C PRO A 154 -16.24 -7.91 7.60
N VAL A 155 -15.57 -9.05 7.50
CA VAL A 155 -14.17 -9.13 7.10
C VAL A 155 -14.02 -8.68 5.65
N SER A 156 -14.80 -9.25 4.73
CA SER A 156 -14.81 -8.86 3.33
C SER A 156 -15.11 -7.38 3.13
N ALA A 157 -16.09 -6.83 3.86
CA ALA A 157 -16.41 -5.42 3.82
C ALA A 157 -15.24 -4.53 4.28
N PHE A 158 -14.54 -4.93 5.36
CA PHE A 158 -13.35 -4.23 5.84
C PHE A 158 -12.21 -4.25 4.81
N TYR A 159 -11.95 -5.41 4.18
CA TYR A 159 -10.93 -5.52 3.12
C TYR A 159 -11.30 -4.65 1.91
N ILE A 160 -12.54 -4.68 1.44
CA ILE A 160 -13.01 -3.84 0.33
C ILE A 160 -12.81 -2.35 0.66
N PHE A 161 -13.22 -1.93 1.85
CA PHE A 161 -13.05 -0.55 2.30
C PHE A 161 -11.57 -0.14 2.34
N ALA A 162 -10.70 -1.00 2.89
CA ALA A 162 -9.26 -0.75 2.94
C ALA A 162 -8.65 -0.65 1.53
N MET A 163 -9.10 -1.47 0.57
CA MET A 163 -8.61 -1.42 -0.82
C MET A 163 -9.07 -0.16 -1.55
N LEU A 164 -10.25 0.37 -1.27
CA LEU A 164 -10.67 1.69 -1.79
C LEU A 164 -9.76 2.81 -1.27
N LEU A 165 -9.43 2.78 0.03
CA LEU A 165 -8.49 3.73 0.61
C LEU A 165 -7.07 3.57 0.05
N LEU A 166 -6.62 2.33 -0.15
CA LEU A 166 -5.34 2.03 -0.78
C LEU A 166 -5.30 2.57 -2.22
N GLY A 167 -6.38 2.42 -2.99
CA GLY A 167 -6.49 2.99 -4.34
C GLY A 167 -6.30 4.51 -4.35
N MET A 168 -6.96 5.23 -3.45
CA MET A 168 -6.77 6.68 -3.31
C MET A 168 -5.34 7.04 -2.86
N HIS A 169 -4.78 6.27 -1.94
CA HIS A 169 -3.41 6.43 -1.46
C HIS A 169 -2.39 6.23 -2.58
N LEU A 170 -2.54 5.17 -3.38
CA LEU A 170 -1.67 4.87 -4.52
C LEU A 170 -1.81 5.93 -5.62
N TYR A 171 -3.02 6.37 -5.95
CA TYR A 171 -3.22 7.44 -6.94
C TYR A 171 -2.43 8.70 -6.57
N HIS A 172 -2.59 9.17 -5.32
CA HIS A 172 -1.85 10.34 -4.86
C HIS A 172 -0.35 10.04 -4.73
N GLY A 173 0.03 8.90 -4.17
CA GLY A 173 1.41 8.51 -3.92
C GLY A 173 2.23 8.38 -5.19
N LEU A 174 1.72 7.69 -6.22
CA LEU A 174 2.41 7.50 -7.50
C LEU A 174 2.65 8.83 -8.21
N TRP A 175 1.62 9.66 -8.29
CA TRP A 175 1.75 10.99 -8.88
C TRP A 175 2.75 11.86 -8.10
N SER A 176 2.62 11.91 -6.79
CA SER A 176 3.47 12.71 -5.90
C SER A 176 4.93 12.23 -5.90
N MET A 177 5.16 10.93 -6.07
CA MET A 177 6.48 10.33 -6.20
C MET A 177 7.23 10.91 -7.41
N PHE A 178 6.63 10.93 -8.58
CA PHE A 178 7.25 11.53 -9.78
C PHE A 178 7.59 13.00 -9.56
N GLN A 179 6.67 13.75 -8.93
CA GLN A 179 6.90 15.15 -8.60
C GLN A 179 8.07 15.31 -7.60
N SER A 180 8.14 14.47 -6.57
CA SER A 180 9.17 14.53 -5.52
C SER A 180 10.57 14.15 -6.03
N LEU A 181 10.64 13.29 -7.05
CA LEU A 181 11.88 12.86 -7.69
C LEU A 181 12.31 13.77 -8.85
N GLY A 182 11.59 14.86 -9.11
CA GLY A 182 11.93 15.83 -10.14
C GLY A 182 11.41 15.49 -11.55
N PHE A 183 10.65 14.42 -11.72
CA PHE A 183 10.03 14.03 -12.99
C PHE A 183 8.72 14.79 -13.23
N TYR A 184 8.75 16.11 -13.04
CA TYR A 184 7.59 16.99 -13.25
C TYR A 184 7.84 17.92 -14.42
N HIS A 185 6.92 17.91 -15.41
CA HIS A 185 6.95 18.86 -16.51
C HIS A 185 5.53 19.04 -17.08
N PRO A 186 5.07 20.27 -17.40
CA PRO A 186 3.71 20.53 -17.88
C PRO A 186 3.27 19.66 -19.06
N ARG A 187 4.20 19.34 -19.99
CA ARG A 187 3.93 18.54 -21.20
C ARG A 187 3.40 17.13 -20.88
N TYR A 188 3.89 16.45 -19.83
CA TYR A 188 3.52 15.05 -19.52
C TYR A 188 2.88 14.83 -18.15
N THR A 189 2.74 15.88 -17.35
CA THR A 189 2.10 15.82 -16.03
C THR A 189 0.72 15.19 -16.06
N LEU A 190 -0.11 15.58 -17.06
CA LEU A 190 -1.45 15.02 -17.20
C LEU A 190 -1.41 13.52 -17.55
N ALA A 191 -0.47 13.09 -18.39
CA ALA A 191 -0.29 11.68 -18.71
C ALA A 191 0.12 10.88 -17.47
N LEU A 192 1.07 11.38 -16.66
CA LEU A 192 1.48 10.73 -15.41
C LEU A 192 0.32 10.60 -14.41
N LYS A 193 -0.51 11.64 -14.26
CA LYS A 193 -1.71 11.58 -13.41
C LYS A 193 -2.70 10.53 -13.91
N ARG A 194 -2.91 10.42 -15.21
CA ARG A 194 -3.79 9.40 -15.81
C ARG A 194 -3.24 7.99 -15.60
N VAL A 195 -1.95 7.78 -15.83
CA VAL A 195 -1.29 6.48 -15.57
C VAL A 195 -1.42 6.10 -14.09
N ALA A 196 -1.14 7.03 -13.18
CA ALA A 196 -1.30 6.80 -11.75
C ALA A 196 -2.75 6.42 -11.38
N ALA A 197 -3.75 7.06 -12.00
CA ALA A 197 -5.16 6.74 -11.78
C ALA A 197 -5.51 5.34 -12.29
N VAL A 198 -5.11 5.01 -13.52
CA VAL A 198 -5.39 3.68 -14.12
C VAL A 198 -4.75 2.58 -13.28
N VAL A 199 -3.48 2.73 -12.91
CA VAL A 199 -2.76 1.73 -12.09
C VAL A 199 -3.41 1.57 -10.71
N ALA A 200 -3.76 2.66 -10.05
CA ALA A 200 -4.41 2.63 -8.75
C ALA A 200 -5.79 1.94 -8.82
N ILE A 201 -6.58 2.22 -9.86
CA ILE A 201 -7.88 1.59 -10.09
C ILE A 201 -7.72 0.08 -10.35
N LEU A 202 -6.78 -0.32 -11.20
CA LEU A 202 -6.54 -1.74 -11.49
C LEU A 202 -6.10 -2.51 -10.24
N ILE A 203 -5.22 -1.94 -9.41
CA ILE A 203 -4.79 -2.57 -8.16
C ILE A 203 -5.97 -2.68 -7.17
N ALA A 204 -6.73 -1.61 -7.00
CA ALA A 204 -7.89 -1.64 -6.10
C ALA A 204 -8.94 -2.64 -6.58
N ALA A 205 -9.31 -2.59 -7.86
CA ALA A 205 -10.31 -3.50 -8.44
C ALA A 205 -9.86 -4.97 -8.38
N GLY A 206 -8.60 -5.25 -8.70
CA GLY A 206 -8.04 -6.61 -8.62
C GLY A 206 -8.08 -7.18 -7.20
N ASN A 207 -7.71 -6.39 -6.18
CA ASN A 207 -7.79 -6.84 -4.80
C ASN A 207 -9.25 -6.95 -4.30
N ILE A 208 -10.15 -6.05 -4.71
CA ILE A 208 -11.58 -6.08 -4.34
C ILE A 208 -12.29 -7.28 -5.01
N SER A 209 -11.85 -7.68 -6.20
CA SER A 209 -12.48 -8.80 -6.91
C SER A 209 -12.43 -10.11 -6.12
N ILE A 210 -11.37 -10.33 -5.31
CA ILE A 210 -11.20 -11.58 -4.56
C ILE A 210 -12.29 -11.77 -3.49
N PRO A 211 -12.47 -10.86 -2.50
CA PRO A 211 -13.55 -11.01 -1.53
C PRO A 211 -14.94 -10.99 -2.18
N VAL A 212 -15.14 -10.22 -3.26
CA VAL A 212 -16.41 -10.23 -4.00
C VAL A 212 -16.67 -11.59 -4.64
N ALA A 213 -15.66 -12.22 -5.24
CA ALA A 213 -15.78 -13.55 -5.87
C ALA A 213 -16.07 -14.64 -4.83
N VAL A 214 -15.48 -14.56 -3.63
CA VAL A 214 -15.79 -15.49 -2.53
C VAL A 214 -17.23 -15.30 -2.04
N MET A 215 -17.65 -14.07 -1.77
CA MET A 215 -19.04 -13.78 -1.35
C MET A 215 -20.08 -14.16 -2.39
N ALA A 216 -19.73 -14.08 -3.68
CA ALA A 216 -20.60 -14.50 -4.78
C ALA A 216 -20.56 -16.02 -5.05
N GLY A 217 -19.73 -16.79 -4.32
CA GLY A 217 -19.60 -18.24 -4.50
C GLY A 217 -18.88 -18.67 -5.79
N VAL A 218 -18.21 -17.75 -6.46
CA VAL A 218 -17.36 -18.02 -7.65
C VAL A 218 -16.06 -18.71 -7.24
N VAL A 219 -15.49 -18.26 -6.13
CA VAL A 219 -14.33 -18.87 -5.45
C VAL A 219 -14.84 -19.49 -4.15
N ARG A 220 -14.68 -20.80 -3.99
CA ARG A 220 -15.26 -21.59 -2.88
C ARG A 220 -14.42 -22.83 -2.55
#